data_6577c1e7bb43ec2a8c44bfd3563db7aa
#
_entry.id   6577c1e7bb43ec2a8c44bfd3563db7aa
#
_cell.length_a   1.000
_cell.length_b   1.000
_cell.length_c   1.000
_cell.angle_alpha   90.00
_cell.angle_beta   90.00
_cell.angle_gamma   90.00
#
_symmetry.space_group_name_H-M   'P 1'
#
loop_
_entity.id
_entity.type
_entity.pdbx_description
1 polymer ?
#
loop_
_entity_poly.entity_id
_entity_poly.type
_entity_poly.pdbx_seq_one_letter_code
_entity_poly.pdbx_strand_id
1 'polypeptide(L)'
;EENEGGIAHLRQGRRDDGVLTLGEAMAQLDASAGNTLTPPDSEYNEQLEKLRAVLRSYKEHNEDVYGYISIPAVGLEYVVVQGEDNDYYLNHNYKKESLVIGSIFVDYRCDDSIAKNFNTVLYGHNIETNGGAMFNRVTDFLKKDVFDNALICIYTMDGVYIYQAFSVYSTRPDSGY
;
A
#
# COMPACT_ATOMS: atom_id res chain seq x y z
N GLU A 1 18.79 -17.12 9.33
CA GLU A 1 18.29 -17.36 7.96
C GLU A 1 16.96 -16.66 7.84
N GLU A 2 16.95 -15.67 7.03
CA GLU A 2 16.11 -14.49 7.17
C GLU A 2 14.88 -14.61 6.30
N ASN A 3 13.80 -14.21 6.88
CA ASN A 3 12.48 -14.31 6.30
C ASN A 3 12.26 -13.17 5.27
N GLU A 4 12.84 -13.33 4.08
CA GLU A 4 12.62 -12.43 2.94
C GLU A 4 11.25 -12.64 2.28
N GLY A 5 10.41 -13.53 2.81
CA GLY A 5 9.23 -14.05 2.13
C GLY A 5 8.13 -13.04 1.81
N GLY A 6 8.01 -11.94 2.55
CA GLY A 6 6.93 -10.96 2.32
C GLY A 6 7.23 -9.92 1.24
N ILE A 7 8.50 -9.50 1.14
CA ILE A 7 8.93 -8.46 0.21
C ILE A 7 9.34 -9.06 -1.15
N ALA A 8 9.93 -10.26 -1.14
CA ALA A 8 10.39 -10.92 -2.36
C ALA A 8 9.24 -11.30 -3.31
N HIS A 9 8.07 -11.66 -2.79
CA HIS A 9 6.92 -12.00 -3.64
C HIS A 9 6.32 -10.82 -4.41
N LEU A 10 6.52 -9.60 -3.94
CA LEU A 10 6.06 -8.40 -4.63
C LEU A 10 7.04 -7.92 -5.73
N ARG A 11 8.29 -8.36 -5.68
CA ARG A 11 9.35 -8.01 -6.64
C ARG A 11 9.63 -9.09 -7.70
N GLN A 12 9.19 -10.32 -7.50
CA GLN A 12 9.36 -11.39 -8.46
C GLN A 12 8.19 -11.41 -9.44
N GLY A 13 8.52 -11.04 -10.68
CA GLY A 13 7.62 -10.95 -11.79
C GLY A 13 6.78 -12.21 -12.04
N ARG A 14 5.81 -12.02 -12.92
CA ARG A 14 4.87 -12.99 -13.53
C ARG A 14 4.68 -14.28 -12.76
N ARG A 15 3.50 -14.45 -12.21
CA ARG A 15 3.00 -15.80 -11.93
C ARG A 15 2.93 -16.58 -13.24
N ASP A 16 3.25 -17.87 -13.22
CA ASP A 16 3.16 -18.77 -14.38
C ASP A 16 1.75 -18.88 -14.99
N ASP A 17 0.73 -18.31 -14.34
CA ASP A 17 -0.68 -18.28 -14.75
C ASP A 17 -1.05 -17.09 -15.66
N GLY A 18 -0.08 -16.23 -15.99
CA GLY A 18 -0.30 -15.09 -16.89
C GLY A 18 -1.04 -13.90 -16.24
N VAL A 19 -1.33 -13.95 -14.95
CA VAL A 19 -1.91 -12.83 -14.18
C VAL A 19 -0.82 -11.81 -13.87
N LEU A 20 -1.06 -10.53 -14.21
CA LEU A 20 -0.14 -9.44 -13.88
C LEU A 20 0.02 -9.33 -12.37
N THR A 21 1.25 -9.11 -11.92
CA THR A 21 1.47 -8.67 -10.53
C THR A 21 0.85 -7.28 -10.35
N LEU A 22 0.54 -6.93 -9.12
CA LEU A 22 0.00 -5.59 -8.83
C LEU A 22 0.95 -4.49 -9.31
N GLY A 23 2.26 -4.67 -9.15
CA GLY A 23 3.27 -3.72 -9.66
C GLY A 23 3.24 -3.57 -11.19
N GLU A 24 3.05 -4.66 -11.94
CA GLU A 24 2.92 -4.62 -13.40
C GLU A 24 1.59 -3.95 -13.82
N ALA A 25 0.50 -4.23 -13.13
CA ALA A 25 -0.79 -3.57 -13.38
C ALA A 25 -0.70 -2.07 -13.10
N MET A 26 0.03 -1.68 -12.04
CA MET A 26 0.28 -0.27 -11.69
C MET A 26 1.20 0.44 -12.68
N ALA A 27 2.28 -0.21 -13.14
CA ALA A 27 3.17 0.35 -14.14
C ALA A 27 2.42 0.63 -15.47
N GLN A 28 1.39 -0.16 -15.78
CA GLN A 28 0.52 0.09 -16.93
C GLN A 28 -0.43 1.27 -16.71
N LEU A 29 -0.92 1.46 -15.48
CA LEU A 29 -1.72 2.64 -15.09
C LEU A 29 -0.88 3.93 -15.20
N ASP A 30 0.35 3.91 -14.68
CA ASP A 30 1.27 5.05 -14.75
C ASP A 30 1.70 5.36 -16.20
N ALA A 31 1.91 4.34 -17.04
CA ALA A 31 2.30 4.52 -18.43
C ALA A 31 1.17 5.11 -19.29
N SER A 32 -0.10 4.85 -18.96
CA SER A 32 -1.26 5.42 -19.66
C SER A 32 -1.65 6.81 -19.14
N ALA A 33 -1.19 7.20 -17.95
CA ALA A 33 -1.40 8.54 -17.36
C ALA A 33 -0.61 9.66 -18.06
N GLY A 34 0.09 9.36 -19.15
CA GLY A 34 0.81 10.34 -19.97
C GLY A 34 -0.09 11.43 -20.52
N ASN A 35 -0.19 12.56 -19.79
CA ASN A 35 -0.64 13.87 -20.24
C ASN A 35 -2.13 14.10 -20.55
N THR A 36 -3.06 13.21 -20.20
CA THR A 36 -4.50 13.53 -20.21
C THR A 36 -5.14 13.15 -18.88
N LEU A 37 -5.74 14.13 -18.23
CA LEU A 37 -6.39 14.01 -16.91
C LEU A 37 -7.66 13.11 -16.91
N THR A 38 -7.99 12.51 -18.03
CA THR A 38 -9.07 11.51 -18.16
C THR A 38 -8.69 10.50 -19.25
N PRO A 39 -8.31 9.26 -18.88
CA PRO A 39 -8.26 8.17 -19.83
C PRO A 39 -9.65 7.96 -20.47
N PRO A 40 -9.75 7.46 -21.71
CA PRO A 40 -11.02 7.03 -22.25
C PRO A 40 -11.68 6.05 -21.26
N ASP A 41 -12.97 6.21 -20.96
CA ASP A 41 -13.71 5.43 -19.95
C ASP A 41 -13.50 3.92 -20.06
N SER A 42 -13.29 3.40 -21.27
CA SER A 42 -13.05 1.98 -21.52
C SER A 42 -11.67 1.49 -21.04
N GLU A 43 -10.62 2.27 -21.26
CA GLU A 43 -9.25 1.90 -20.87
C GLU A 43 -9.09 1.96 -19.35
N TYR A 44 -9.61 3.01 -18.71
CA TYR A 44 -9.63 3.13 -17.26
C TYR A 44 -10.38 1.96 -16.59
N ASN A 45 -11.54 1.61 -17.13
CA ASN A 45 -12.32 0.49 -16.59
C ASN A 45 -11.62 -0.86 -16.75
N GLU A 46 -10.94 -1.11 -17.87
CA GLU A 46 -10.16 -2.33 -18.07
C GLU A 46 -9.00 -2.43 -17.06
N GLN A 47 -8.28 -1.33 -16.83
CA GLN A 47 -7.18 -1.29 -15.89
C GLN A 47 -7.66 -1.47 -14.45
N LEU A 48 -8.78 -0.84 -14.10
CA LEU A 48 -9.41 -1.00 -12.79
C LEU A 48 -9.84 -2.44 -12.53
N GLU A 49 -10.38 -3.14 -13.53
CA GLU A 49 -10.75 -4.57 -13.40
C GLU A 49 -9.51 -5.47 -13.25
N LYS A 50 -8.40 -5.19 -13.94
CA LYS A 50 -7.12 -5.90 -13.72
C LYS A 50 -6.63 -5.72 -12.27
N LEU A 51 -6.68 -4.51 -11.76
CA LEU A 51 -6.34 -4.20 -10.37
C LEU A 51 -7.24 -4.96 -9.39
N ARG A 52 -8.56 -4.93 -9.61
CA ARG A 52 -9.53 -5.66 -8.79
C ARG A 52 -9.30 -7.16 -8.80
N ALA A 53 -8.93 -7.73 -9.95
CA ALA A 53 -8.60 -9.15 -10.06
C ALA A 53 -7.39 -9.51 -9.17
N VAL A 54 -6.36 -8.68 -9.16
CA VAL A 54 -5.20 -8.87 -8.29
C VAL A 54 -5.59 -8.74 -6.81
N LEU A 55 -6.36 -7.73 -6.44
CA LEU A 55 -6.82 -7.55 -5.05
C LEU A 55 -7.71 -8.72 -4.60
N ARG A 56 -8.58 -9.25 -5.48
CA ARG A 56 -9.38 -10.46 -5.18
C ARG A 56 -8.46 -11.66 -4.87
N SER A 57 -7.38 -11.85 -5.63
CA SER A 57 -6.42 -12.94 -5.35
C SER A 57 -5.74 -12.81 -4.00
N TYR A 58 -5.49 -11.61 -3.50
CA TYR A 58 -5.03 -11.39 -2.13
C TYR A 58 -6.14 -11.69 -1.11
N LYS A 59 -7.37 -11.25 -1.39
CA LYS A 59 -8.53 -11.51 -0.52
C LYS A 59 -8.89 -12.99 -0.40
N GLU A 60 -8.63 -13.80 -1.43
CA GLU A 60 -8.78 -15.26 -1.35
C GLU A 60 -7.89 -15.90 -0.26
N HIS A 61 -6.74 -15.28 0.05
CA HIS A 61 -5.85 -15.73 1.10
C HIS A 61 -6.21 -15.13 2.48
N ASN A 62 -6.76 -13.92 2.49
CA ASN A 62 -7.13 -13.22 3.71
C ASN A 62 -8.18 -12.14 3.40
N GLU A 63 -9.38 -12.30 3.95
CA GLU A 63 -10.49 -11.35 3.79
C GLU A 63 -10.17 -9.96 4.37
N ASP A 64 -9.25 -9.88 5.34
CA ASP A 64 -8.80 -8.63 5.96
C ASP A 64 -7.97 -7.74 4.99
N VAL A 65 -7.65 -8.20 3.79
CA VAL A 65 -6.98 -7.35 2.81
C VAL A 65 -7.89 -6.17 2.44
N TYR A 66 -7.44 -4.99 2.84
CA TYR A 66 -8.13 -3.73 2.57
C TYR A 66 -7.79 -3.19 1.18
N GLY A 67 -6.53 -3.26 0.81
CA GLY A 67 -6.03 -2.74 -0.45
C GLY A 67 -4.52 -2.86 -0.60
N TYR A 68 -3.96 -1.95 -1.37
CA TYR A 68 -2.52 -1.87 -1.61
C TYR A 68 -2.07 -0.41 -1.60
N ILE A 69 -0.95 -0.12 -0.98
CA ILE A 69 -0.33 1.21 -0.98
C ILE A 69 0.93 1.21 -1.84
N SER A 70 1.08 2.24 -2.68
CA SER A 70 2.29 2.50 -3.44
C SER A 70 2.70 3.95 -3.33
N ILE A 71 3.99 4.15 -3.08
CA ILE A 71 4.66 5.46 -3.13
C ILE A 71 5.94 5.26 -3.95
N PRO A 72 5.86 5.32 -5.29
CA PRO A 72 6.98 4.97 -6.18
C PRO A 72 8.24 5.79 -5.90
N ALA A 73 8.08 7.08 -5.59
CA ALA A 73 9.19 8.01 -5.32
C ALA A 73 10.12 7.55 -4.19
N VAL A 74 9.61 6.73 -3.25
CA VAL A 74 10.40 6.20 -2.13
C VAL A 74 10.48 4.67 -2.14
N GLY A 75 9.96 4.01 -3.17
CA GLY A 75 9.97 2.55 -3.33
C GLY A 75 9.16 1.83 -2.23
N LEU A 76 8.06 2.44 -1.76
CA LEU A 76 7.15 1.82 -0.80
C LEU A 76 6.00 1.15 -1.54
N GLU A 77 5.87 -0.18 -1.39
CA GLU A 77 4.83 -0.97 -2.03
C GLU A 77 4.42 -2.13 -1.13
N TYR A 78 3.19 -2.09 -0.59
CA TYR A 78 2.70 -3.09 0.36
C TYR A 78 1.21 -3.39 0.21
N VAL A 79 0.85 -4.63 0.48
CA VAL A 79 -0.54 -4.99 0.80
C VAL A 79 -0.93 -4.31 2.11
N VAL A 80 -2.12 -3.71 2.12
CA VAL A 80 -2.71 -3.09 3.31
C VAL A 80 -3.83 -3.99 3.81
N VAL A 81 -3.86 -4.26 5.10
CA VAL A 81 -4.88 -5.08 5.76
C VAL A 81 -5.67 -4.25 6.78
N GLN A 82 -6.82 -4.75 7.22
CA GLN A 82 -7.57 -4.19 8.35
C GLN A 82 -8.06 -5.34 9.22
N GLY A 83 -7.61 -5.37 10.47
CA GLY A 83 -8.02 -6.37 11.46
C GLY A 83 -9.18 -5.88 12.33
N GLU A 84 -9.53 -6.72 13.31
CA GLU A 84 -10.53 -6.37 14.33
C GLU A 84 -9.96 -5.49 15.45
N ASP A 85 -8.63 -5.31 15.49
CA ASP A 85 -7.87 -4.49 16.43
C ASP A 85 -6.65 -3.86 15.77
N ASN A 86 -5.88 -3.05 16.52
CA ASN A 86 -4.64 -2.42 16.06
C ASN A 86 -3.37 -3.17 16.51
N ASP A 87 -3.50 -4.38 17.07
CA ASP A 87 -2.38 -5.13 17.65
C ASP A 87 -1.97 -6.33 16.79
N TYR A 88 -2.93 -7.05 16.20
CA TYR A 88 -2.69 -8.30 15.48
C TYR A 88 -1.66 -8.15 14.35
N TYR A 89 -1.84 -7.15 13.49
CA TYR A 89 -0.97 -6.93 12.33
C TYR A 89 0.36 -6.21 12.65
N LEU A 90 0.62 -5.90 13.92
CA LEU A 90 1.97 -5.47 14.34
C LEU A 90 3.01 -6.59 14.19
N ASN A 91 2.59 -7.86 14.23
CA ASN A 91 3.49 -9.01 14.17
C ASN A 91 2.96 -10.17 13.30
N HIS A 92 2.06 -9.88 12.37
CA HIS A 92 1.57 -10.83 11.37
C HIS A 92 1.59 -10.21 9.97
N ASN A 93 1.96 -11.02 8.96
CA ASN A 93 1.86 -10.61 7.57
C ASN A 93 0.40 -10.69 7.05
N TYR A 94 0.19 -10.24 5.81
CA TYR A 94 -1.14 -10.26 5.19
C TYR A 94 -1.73 -11.68 5.02
N LYS A 95 -0.91 -12.74 5.15
CA LYS A 95 -1.36 -14.16 5.15
C LYS A 95 -1.69 -14.68 6.54
N LYS A 96 -1.68 -13.81 7.56
CA LYS A 96 -1.87 -14.18 8.98
C LYS A 96 -0.74 -15.06 9.55
N GLU A 97 0.42 -15.08 8.91
CA GLU A 97 1.61 -15.76 9.41
C GLU A 97 2.40 -14.82 10.33
N SER A 98 3.01 -15.37 11.39
CA SER A 98 3.82 -14.57 12.30
C SER A 98 5.03 -13.97 11.58
N LEU A 99 5.17 -12.66 11.68
CA LEU A 99 6.24 -11.87 11.07
C LEU A 99 6.55 -10.66 11.94
N VAL A 100 7.76 -10.56 12.48
CA VAL A 100 8.16 -9.51 13.44
C VAL A 100 7.95 -8.09 12.90
N ILE A 101 8.11 -7.87 11.60
CA ILE A 101 7.90 -6.56 10.97
C ILE A 101 6.42 -6.26 10.66
N GLY A 102 5.54 -7.22 10.88
CA GLY A 102 4.11 -7.08 10.69
C GLY A 102 3.67 -6.73 9.26
N SER A 103 2.58 -6.00 9.17
CA SER A 103 2.00 -5.46 7.93
C SER A 103 1.76 -3.97 8.05
N ILE A 104 1.48 -3.30 6.92
CA ILE A 104 0.80 -2.01 6.94
C ILE A 104 -0.70 -2.28 7.09
N PHE A 105 -1.35 -1.61 8.04
CA PHE A 105 -2.77 -1.85 8.31
C PHE A 105 -3.55 -0.56 8.60
N VAL A 106 -4.84 -0.63 8.31
CA VAL A 106 -5.80 0.44 8.58
C VAL A 106 -6.30 0.31 10.02
N ASP A 107 -6.48 1.43 10.71
CA ASP A 107 -7.10 1.46 12.03
C ASP A 107 -8.47 0.74 11.99
N TYR A 108 -8.69 -0.19 12.94
CA TYR A 108 -9.91 -1.00 12.98
C TYR A 108 -11.20 -0.20 13.11
N ARG A 109 -11.13 1.07 13.55
CA ARG A 109 -12.26 1.99 13.67
C ARG A 109 -12.66 2.67 12.38
N CYS A 110 -11.81 2.59 11.35
CA CYS A 110 -12.13 3.08 10.03
C CYS A 110 -13.16 2.17 9.36
N ASP A 111 -13.96 2.76 8.47
CA ASP A 111 -14.87 2.00 7.60
C ASP A 111 -14.08 1.15 6.59
N ASP A 112 -14.67 0.11 6.08
CA ASP A 112 -14.13 -0.80 5.06
C ASP A 112 -13.91 -0.13 3.69
N SER A 113 -14.42 1.09 3.50
CA SER A 113 -14.24 1.92 2.30
C SER A 113 -13.62 3.26 2.65
N ILE A 114 -12.55 3.63 1.94
CA ILE A 114 -11.91 4.95 2.07
C ILE A 114 -12.92 6.09 1.87
N ALA A 115 -13.84 5.93 0.91
CA ALA A 115 -14.82 6.97 0.58
C ALA A 115 -15.78 7.30 1.70
N LYS A 116 -15.97 6.41 2.68
CA LYS A 116 -16.85 6.61 3.83
C LYS A 116 -16.13 7.26 5.02
N ASN A 117 -14.80 7.23 5.04
CA ASN A 117 -14.01 7.77 6.13
C ASN A 117 -13.77 9.27 5.96
N PHE A 118 -13.99 10.03 7.02
CA PHE A 118 -13.50 11.41 7.10
C PHE A 118 -11.96 11.47 7.17
N ASN A 119 -11.37 10.50 7.87
CA ASN A 119 -9.94 10.30 7.99
C ASN A 119 -9.63 8.80 8.01
N THR A 120 -8.74 8.35 7.15
CA THR A 120 -8.25 6.97 7.15
C THR A 120 -6.85 6.94 7.74
N VAL A 121 -6.68 6.22 8.84
CA VAL A 121 -5.40 6.09 9.54
C VAL A 121 -4.74 4.77 9.17
N LEU A 122 -3.49 4.84 8.72
CA LEU A 122 -2.66 3.66 8.44
C LEU A 122 -1.51 3.59 9.43
N TYR A 123 -1.23 2.39 9.90
CA TYR A 123 -0.11 2.05 10.77
C TYR A 123 0.88 1.15 10.03
N GLY A 124 2.12 1.21 10.43
CA GLY A 124 3.18 0.32 9.95
C GLY A 124 4.46 0.58 10.72
N HIS A 125 5.28 -0.46 10.90
CA HIS A 125 6.56 -0.31 11.57
C HIS A 125 7.50 0.63 10.82
N ASN A 126 8.36 1.32 11.57
CA ASN A 126 9.50 2.06 11.07
C ASN A 126 10.75 1.19 11.24
N ILE A 127 11.13 0.41 10.21
CA ILE A 127 12.26 -0.52 10.26
C ILE A 127 13.46 0.09 9.55
N GLU A 128 14.51 0.44 10.30
CA GLU A 128 15.71 1.10 9.78
C GLU A 128 16.75 0.11 9.19
N THR A 129 16.68 -1.17 9.54
CA THR A 129 17.64 -2.19 9.12
C THR A 129 17.47 -2.57 7.64
N ASN A 130 18.56 -3.05 7.02
CA ASN A 130 18.56 -3.54 5.62
C ASN A 130 18.02 -2.55 4.56
N GLY A 131 18.34 -1.25 4.75
CA GLY A 131 17.93 -0.20 3.81
C GLY A 131 16.51 0.32 3.98
N GLY A 132 15.88 0.02 5.12
CA GLY A 132 14.56 0.49 5.49
C GLY A 132 13.43 -0.34 4.92
N ALA A 133 12.43 -0.63 5.76
CA ALA A 133 11.23 -1.35 5.38
C ALA A 133 9.99 -0.72 6.02
N MET A 134 8.83 -1.11 5.55
CA MET A 134 7.54 -0.56 5.98
C MET A 134 7.52 0.97 5.90
N PHE A 135 7.04 1.66 6.92
CA PHE A 135 6.96 3.11 6.95
C PHE A 135 8.29 3.83 7.22
N ASN A 136 9.43 3.11 7.33
CA ASN A 136 10.72 3.78 7.27
C ASN A 136 10.88 4.64 6.01
N ARG A 137 10.35 4.18 4.87
CA ARG A 137 10.37 4.92 3.59
C ARG A 137 9.62 6.26 3.65
N VAL A 138 8.67 6.40 4.55
CA VAL A 138 7.94 7.67 4.77
C VAL A 138 8.85 8.75 5.35
N THR A 139 9.96 8.39 5.99
CA THR A 139 10.95 9.37 6.46
C THR A 139 11.59 10.16 5.32
N ASP A 140 11.61 9.62 4.09
CA ASP A 140 12.10 10.33 2.91
C ASP A 140 11.26 11.58 2.56
N PHE A 141 10.02 11.68 3.05
CA PHE A 141 9.20 12.90 2.92
C PHE A 141 9.76 14.09 3.72
N LEU A 142 10.73 13.90 4.60
CA LEU A 142 11.51 15.00 5.20
C LEU A 142 12.39 15.72 4.17
N LYS A 143 12.65 15.11 3.00
CA LYS A 143 13.31 15.74 1.87
C LYS A 143 12.29 16.53 1.06
N LYS A 144 12.56 17.81 0.84
CA LYS A 144 11.60 18.74 0.20
C LYS A 144 11.16 18.29 -1.20
N ASP A 145 12.04 17.77 -2.02
CA ASP A 145 11.75 17.29 -3.36
C ASP A 145 10.80 16.08 -3.36
N VAL A 146 10.95 15.15 -2.42
CA VAL A 146 10.02 14.03 -2.21
C VAL A 146 8.68 14.55 -1.71
N PHE A 147 8.68 15.43 -0.70
CA PHE A 147 7.45 15.99 -0.13
C PHE A 147 6.59 16.71 -1.18
N ASP A 148 7.22 17.51 -2.04
CA ASP A 148 6.51 18.33 -3.03
C ASP A 148 5.99 17.51 -4.22
N ASN A 149 6.62 16.37 -4.55
CA ASN A 149 6.36 15.67 -5.82
C ASN A 149 5.89 14.21 -5.66
N ALA A 150 6.08 13.59 -4.49
CA ALA A 150 5.67 12.20 -4.31
C ALA A 150 4.14 12.07 -4.22
N LEU A 151 3.60 11.15 -4.99
CA LEU A 151 2.20 10.75 -4.88
C LEU A 151 2.09 9.48 -4.04
N ILE A 152 1.06 9.46 -3.20
CA ILE A 152 0.67 8.30 -2.40
C ILE A 152 -0.57 7.71 -3.06
N CYS A 153 -0.44 6.50 -3.60
CA CYS A 153 -1.53 5.81 -4.26
C CYS A 153 -2.06 4.69 -3.37
N ILE A 154 -3.35 4.67 -3.12
CA ILE A 154 -4.02 3.58 -2.41
C ILE A 154 -5.04 2.95 -3.36
N TYR A 155 -4.86 1.66 -3.59
CA TYR A 155 -5.68 0.84 -4.48
C TYR A 155 -6.60 -0.02 -3.64
N THR A 156 -7.91 0.08 -3.89
CA THR A 156 -8.94 -0.69 -3.19
C THR A 156 -9.89 -1.34 -4.18
N MET A 157 -10.81 -2.16 -3.68
CA MET A 157 -11.88 -2.72 -4.51
C MET A 157 -12.83 -1.63 -5.05
N ASP A 158 -12.92 -0.48 -4.38
CA ASP A 158 -13.76 0.64 -4.79
C ASP A 158 -13.11 1.48 -5.90
N GLY A 159 -11.79 1.60 -5.90
CA GLY A 159 -11.06 2.41 -6.87
C GLY A 159 -9.62 2.74 -6.45
N VAL A 160 -9.06 3.72 -7.12
CA VAL A 160 -7.72 4.26 -6.88
C VAL A 160 -7.85 5.63 -6.24
N TYR A 161 -7.17 5.82 -5.10
CA TYR A 161 -7.13 7.08 -4.37
C TYR A 161 -5.71 7.63 -4.42
N ILE A 162 -5.55 8.86 -4.91
CA ILE A 162 -4.26 9.51 -5.08
C ILE A 162 -4.19 10.69 -4.12
N TYR A 163 -3.15 10.70 -3.29
CA TYR A 163 -2.92 11.73 -2.29
C TYR A 163 -1.56 12.38 -2.49
N GLN A 164 -1.46 13.63 -2.03
CA GLN A 164 -0.21 14.35 -1.87
C GLN A 164 -0.01 14.70 -0.39
N ALA A 165 1.23 14.62 0.09
CA ALA A 165 1.54 14.99 1.44
C ALA A 165 1.33 16.51 1.64
N PHE A 166 0.69 16.88 2.74
CA PHE A 166 0.56 18.28 3.18
C PHE A 166 1.29 18.55 4.48
N SER A 167 1.68 17.49 5.21
CA SER A 167 2.44 17.59 6.44
C SER A 167 3.24 16.31 6.67
N VAL A 168 4.45 16.44 7.19
CA VAL A 168 5.28 15.34 7.70
C VAL A 168 6.01 15.82 8.96
N TYR A 169 6.03 14.99 9.98
CA TYR A 169 6.74 15.29 11.21
C TYR A 169 7.18 14.01 11.94
N SER A 170 8.22 14.14 12.75
CA SER A 170 8.65 13.09 13.67
C SER A 170 8.31 13.51 15.10
N THR A 171 7.81 12.58 15.87
CA THR A 171 7.43 12.81 17.26
C THR A 171 7.92 11.68 18.15
N ARG A 172 7.97 11.91 19.48
CA ARG A 172 8.28 10.88 20.45
C ARG A 172 7.00 10.22 20.95
N PRO A 173 7.06 8.94 21.39
CA PRO A 173 5.88 8.22 21.88
C PRO A 173 5.18 8.87 23.09
N ASP A 174 5.91 9.70 23.85
CA ASP A 174 5.44 10.39 25.05
C ASP A 174 4.92 11.81 24.81
N SER A 175 5.01 12.30 23.58
CA SER A 175 4.37 13.56 23.20
C SER A 175 2.86 13.34 23.08
N GLY A 176 2.13 13.54 24.18
CA GLY A 176 0.68 13.36 24.21
C GLY A 176 -0.02 14.18 23.10
N TYR A 177 -0.85 13.52 22.31
CA TYR A 177 -1.83 14.07 21.39
C TYR A 177 -3.21 13.94 21.98
#